data_e8af7875b48b4a3f51deb8106751e646
#
_entry.id   e8af7875b48b4a3f51deb8106751e646
#
_cell.length_a   1.000
_cell.length_b   1.000
_cell.length_c   1.000
_cell.angle_alpha   90.00
_cell.angle_beta   90.00
_cell.angle_gamma   90.00
#
_symmetry.space_group_name_H-M   'P 1'
#
loop_
_entity.id
_entity.type
_entity.pdbx_description
1 polymer ?
#
loop_
_entity_poly.entity_id
_entity_poly.type
_entity_poly.pdbx_seq_one_letter_code
_entity_poly.pdbx_strand_id
1 'polypeptide(L)'
;GFFYFHTPIITASDCEGAGQMFQVTTMNLYDLKKDERGSISYEDDFFGKQASLTVSGQLEGELAATALGAIYTFGPTFRAENSNTPRHLAEFWMIEPEVAFNDITDNMDLAEEFIKYCVKWALDNCADDVKFLNDMFDKGLIERLQGVLKDDFVRLPYTDGIKILEEAVAKGHKFEFPVYWGVDLASEHERFLVEEHFKRPVILTDYPKEIKAFYMKLNEDGKTVAAMDCLVPGIGEIIGGSQREDN
;
A
#
# COMPACT_ATOMS: atom_id res chain seq x y z
N GLY A 1 21.42 1.23 9.35
CA GLY A 1 20.10 0.62 9.56
C GLY A 1 19.01 1.67 9.64
N PHE A 2 17.79 1.19 9.73
CA PHE A 2 16.63 2.05 9.84
C PHE A 2 16.38 2.47 11.30
N PHE A 3 15.94 3.71 11.51
CA PHE A 3 15.45 4.16 12.79
C PHE A 3 13.94 3.92 12.90
N TYR A 4 13.49 3.32 14.02
CA TYR A 4 12.07 3.30 14.33
C TYR A 4 11.60 4.70 14.73
N PHE A 5 10.56 5.17 14.09
CA PHE A 5 9.98 6.49 14.35
C PHE A 5 8.49 6.38 14.65
N HIS A 6 8.08 6.78 15.85
CA HIS A 6 6.68 6.76 16.25
C HIS A 6 6.00 8.07 15.85
N THR A 7 5.07 7.99 14.91
CA THR A 7 4.29 9.13 14.41
C THR A 7 3.00 9.34 15.22
N PRO A 8 2.46 10.56 15.28
CA PRO A 8 1.16 10.82 15.90
C PRO A 8 0.03 10.03 15.23
N ILE A 9 -0.90 9.54 16.07
CA ILE A 9 -2.10 8.83 15.59
C ILE A 9 -3.23 9.81 15.30
N ILE A 10 -3.31 10.92 16.04
CA ILE A 10 -4.30 11.97 15.81
C ILE A 10 -3.67 13.03 14.92
N THR A 11 -4.32 13.31 13.81
CA THR A 11 -3.82 14.24 12.79
C THR A 11 -4.94 15.12 12.23
N ALA A 12 -4.58 16.29 11.70
CA ALA A 12 -5.50 17.15 10.94
C ALA A 12 -5.26 17.02 9.42
N SER A 13 -4.38 16.14 9.00
CA SER A 13 -3.98 15.97 7.60
C SER A 13 -4.36 14.60 7.09
N ASP A 14 -4.93 14.55 5.88
CA ASP A 14 -5.14 13.33 5.12
C ASP A 14 -3.96 13.14 4.18
N CYS A 15 -3.14 12.11 4.41
CA CYS A 15 -1.91 11.90 3.65
C CYS A 15 -2.17 11.34 2.25
N GLU A 16 -3.26 10.62 2.05
CA GLU A 16 -3.56 9.96 0.78
C GLU A 16 -4.59 10.73 -0.06
N GLY A 17 -5.29 11.71 0.53
CA GLY A 17 -6.41 12.41 -0.11
C GLY A 17 -7.63 11.52 -0.36
N ALA A 18 -7.66 10.33 0.23
CA ALA A 18 -8.69 9.32 0.00
C ALA A 18 -9.95 9.50 0.87
N GLY A 19 -9.96 10.48 1.75
CA GLY A 19 -11.15 11.12 2.26
C GLY A 19 -12.02 10.40 3.29
N GLN A 20 -11.76 9.16 3.70
CA GLN A 20 -12.58 8.51 4.73
C GLN A 20 -11.80 8.24 6.01
N MET A 21 -11.63 9.31 6.80
CA MET A 21 -10.97 9.24 8.10
C MET A 21 -12.00 9.20 9.24
N PHE A 22 -11.71 8.41 10.27
CA PHE A 22 -12.47 8.50 11.52
C PHE A 22 -12.17 9.82 12.22
N GLN A 23 -13.21 10.59 12.54
CA GLN A 23 -13.06 11.86 13.23
C GLN A 23 -12.82 11.66 14.72
N VAL A 24 -11.96 12.51 15.30
CA VAL A 24 -11.70 12.61 16.73
C VAL A 24 -12.18 13.97 17.21
N THR A 25 -13.10 13.99 18.17
CA THR A 25 -13.66 15.24 18.70
C THR A 25 -14.01 15.11 20.18
N THR A 26 -13.91 16.21 20.91
CA THR A 26 -14.39 16.34 22.28
C THR A 26 -15.76 17.05 22.37
N MET A 27 -16.30 17.48 21.21
CA MET A 27 -17.60 18.14 21.14
C MET A 27 -18.75 17.17 21.42
N ASN A 28 -19.84 17.70 21.98
CA ASN A 28 -21.09 16.96 22.11
C ASN A 28 -21.75 16.77 20.73
N LEU A 29 -21.79 15.54 20.23
CA LEU A 29 -22.37 15.23 18.92
C LEU A 29 -23.88 15.50 18.81
N TYR A 30 -24.59 15.64 19.94
CA TYR A 30 -26.01 15.98 19.98
C TYR A 30 -26.28 17.49 19.93
N ASP A 31 -25.24 18.33 20.07
CA ASP A 31 -25.36 19.78 20.10
C ASP A 31 -24.16 20.43 19.39
N LEU A 32 -24.07 20.19 18.09
CA LEU A 32 -22.99 20.71 17.26
C LEU A 32 -23.30 22.14 16.80
N LYS A 33 -22.42 23.07 17.15
CA LYS A 33 -22.48 24.43 16.65
C LYS A 33 -22.14 24.49 15.17
N LYS A 34 -22.79 25.40 14.45
CA LYS A 34 -22.53 25.66 13.03
C LYS A 34 -22.03 27.08 12.84
N ASP A 35 -21.14 27.26 11.89
CA ASP A 35 -20.67 28.54 11.40
C ASP A 35 -21.73 29.26 10.55
N GLU A 36 -21.41 30.49 10.09
CA GLU A 36 -22.29 31.30 9.25
C GLU A 36 -22.63 30.63 7.89
N ARG A 37 -21.85 29.64 7.46
CA ARG A 37 -22.05 28.88 6.21
C ARG A 37 -22.83 27.58 6.42
N GLY A 38 -23.19 27.28 7.67
CA GLY A 38 -23.91 26.07 8.04
C GLY A 38 -23.01 24.83 8.21
N SER A 39 -21.69 25.00 8.14
CA SER A 39 -20.70 23.96 8.42
C SER A 39 -20.47 23.81 9.92
N ILE A 40 -20.01 22.63 10.36
CA ILE A 40 -19.68 22.42 11.78
C ILE A 40 -18.53 23.36 12.18
N SER A 41 -18.73 24.12 13.27
CA SER A 41 -17.66 24.93 13.88
C SER A 41 -16.86 24.07 14.85
N TYR A 42 -15.54 24.02 14.66
CA TYR A 42 -14.59 23.33 15.53
C TYR A 42 -13.88 24.26 16.52
N GLU A 43 -14.29 25.52 16.62
CA GLU A 43 -13.64 26.52 17.50
C GLU A 43 -13.62 26.12 18.97
N ASP A 44 -14.67 25.42 19.42
CA ASP A 44 -14.79 24.91 20.79
C ASP A 44 -14.23 23.50 20.97
N ASP A 45 -13.75 22.86 19.93
CA ASP A 45 -13.13 21.54 20.02
C ASP A 45 -11.71 21.62 20.60
N PHE A 46 -11.21 20.51 21.14
CA PHE A 46 -9.89 20.44 21.78
C PHE A 46 -8.77 20.96 20.87
N PHE A 47 -8.77 20.63 19.60
CA PHE A 47 -7.76 21.06 18.62
C PHE A 47 -8.12 22.37 17.91
N GLY A 48 -9.30 22.95 18.13
CA GLY A 48 -9.78 24.14 17.42
C GLY A 48 -9.97 23.95 15.91
N LYS A 49 -9.91 22.73 15.43
CA LYS A 49 -10.05 22.31 14.03
C LYS A 49 -10.45 20.84 13.95
N GLN A 50 -10.92 20.41 12.78
CA GLN A 50 -11.18 19.01 12.55
C GLN A 50 -9.90 18.18 12.74
N ALA A 51 -10.00 17.12 13.54
CA ALA A 51 -8.96 16.15 13.76
C ALA A 51 -9.49 14.74 13.47
N SER A 52 -8.62 13.83 13.10
CA SER A 52 -8.96 12.48 12.70
C SER A 52 -7.91 11.48 13.17
N LEU A 53 -8.27 10.21 13.13
CA LEU A 53 -7.28 9.12 13.25
C LEU A 53 -6.52 8.99 11.93
N THR A 54 -5.22 8.78 12.01
CA THR A 54 -4.35 8.70 10.83
C THR A 54 -4.63 7.48 9.98
N VAL A 55 -4.52 7.62 8.66
CA VAL A 55 -4.57 6.52 7.69
C VAL A 55 -3.19 5.95 7.38
N SER A 56 -2.10 6.66 7.77
CA SER A 56 -0.70 6.28 7.56
C SER A 56 0.22 7.18 8.39
N GLY A 57 1.37 6.66 8.80
CA GLY A 57 2.45 7.44 9.42
C GLY A 57 3.35 8.17 8.41
N GLN A 58 3.03 8.11 7.14
CA GLN A 58 3.87 8.57 6.02
C GLN A 58 4.27 10.06 6.14
N LEU A 59 3.31 10.96 6.34
CA LEU A 59 3.60 12.41 6.30
C LEU A 59 4.62 12.84 7.34
N GLU A 60 4.43 12.42 8.58
CA GLU A 60 5.34 12.70 9.67
C GLU A 60 6.63 11.89 9.55
N GLY A 61 6.53 10.67 8.97
CA GLY A 61 7.66 9.81 8.65
C GLY A 61 8.60 10.45 7.64
N GLU A 62 8.09 11.05 6.57
CA GLU A 62 8.87 11.77 5.56
C GLU A 62 9.67 12.93 6.15
N LEU A 63 9.09 13.69 7.10
CA LEU A 63 9.80 14.74 7.83
C LEU A 63 10.97 14.17 8.62
N ALA A 64 10.79 13.03 9.27
CA ALA A 64 11.86 12.36 10.01
C ALA A 64 12.93 11.78 9.07
N ALA A 65 12.55 11.24 7.93
CA ALA A 65 13.47 10.70 6.93
C ALA A 65 14.42 11.77 6.37
N THR A 66 13.94 13.01 6.16
CA THR A 66 14.81 14.12 5.72
C THR A 66 15.92 14.44 6.71
N ALA A 67 15.74 14.18 8.00
CA ALA A 67 16.71 14.42 9.05
C ALA A 67 17.59 13.22 9.39
N LEU A 68 17.01 12.00 9.32
CA LEU A 68 17.65 10.76 9.80
C LEU A 68 18.11 9.82 8.67
N GLY A 69 17.70 10.10 7.43
CA GLY A 69 18.04 9.31 6.25
C GLY A 69 17.07 8.17 6.01
N ALA A 70 17.12 7.11 6.82
CA ALA A 70 16.26 5.95 6.69
C ALA A 70 15.49 5.70 8.00
N ILE A 71 14.16 5.74 7.94
CA ILE A 71 13.28 5.47 9.07
C ILE A 71 12.23 4.42 8.69
N TYR A 72 11.55 3.89 9.69
CA TYR A 72 10.29 3.19 9.48
C TYR A 72 9.32 3.53 10.59
N THR A 73 8.04 3.61 10.25
CA THR A 73 6.95 3.59 11.22
C THR A 73 6.43 2.16 11.38
N PHE A 74 5.94 1.83 12.55
CA PHE A 74 5.18 0.61 12.80
C PHE A 74 4.15 0.91 13.87
N GLY A 75 2.93 1.11 13.47
CA GLY A 75 1.87 1.55 14.36
C GLY A 75 0.48 1.36 13.75
N PRO A 76 -0.57 1.62 14.56
CA PRO A 76 -1.94 1.49 14.14
C PRO A 76 -2.31 2.58 13.12
N THR A 77 -3.04 2.17 12.09
CA THR A 77 -3.64 3.02 11.08
C THR A 77 -5.13 2.73 10.98
N PHE A 78 -5.91 3.72 10.54
CA PHE A 78 -7.36 3.66 10.59
C PHE A 78 -7.95 4.12 9.27
N ARG A 79 -8.81 3.29 8.67
CA ARG A 79 -9.50 3.63 7.42
C ARG A 79 -11.00 3.38 7.56
N ALA A 80 -11.80 4.42 7.34
CA ALA A 80 -13.26 4.36 7.44
C ALA A 80 -13.90 3.93 6.11
N GLU A 81 -13.26 3.02 5.39
CA GLU A 81 -13.74 2.53 4.11
C GLU A 81 -14.92 1.56 4.29
N ASN A 82 -16.01 1.80 3.58
CA ASN A 82 -17.15 0.90 3.57
C ASN A 82 -16.90 -0.28 2.60
N SER A 83 -16.02 -1.20 3.01
CA SER A 83 -15.64 -2.37 2.23
C SER A 83 -15.84 -3.64 3.05
N ASN A 84 -16.64 -4.58 2.52
CA ASN A 84 -16.95 -5.87 3.14
C ASN A 84 -16.07 -6.99 2.56
N THR A 85 -14.77 -6.80 2.46
CA THR A 85 -13.85 -7.84 2.02
C THR A 85 -13.06 -8.41 3.20
N PRO A 86 -12.58 -9.67 3.13
CA PRO A 86 -11.74 -10.26 4.19
C PRO A 86 -10.41 -9.53 4.43
N ARG A 87 -10.04 -8.59 3.56
CA ARG A 87 -8.75 -7.87 3.61
C ARG A 87 -8.86 -6.45 4.15
N HIS A 88 -10.08 -5.90 4.34
CA HIS A 88 -10.28 -4.54 4.81
C HIS A 88 -10.69 -4.53 6.28
N LEU A 89 -9.79 -4.01 7.11
CA LEU A 89 -10.03 -3.75 8.52
C LEU A 89 -10.08 -2.23 8.75
N ALA A 90 -10.91 -1.81 9.70
CA ALA A 90 -11.00 -0.40 10.09
C ALA A 90 -9.77 0.07 10.90
N GLU A 91 -9.08 -0.87 11.55
CA GLU A 91 -7.83 -0.65 12.27
C GLU A 91 -6.86 -1.79 11.93
N PHE A 92 -5.65 -1.44 11.57
CA PHE A 92 -4.57 -2.40 11.26
C PHE A 92 -3.22 -1.72 11.46
N TRP A 93 -2.16 -2.52 11.48
CA TRP A 93 -0.79 -2.02 11.62
C TRP A 93 -0.05 -2.11 10.30
N MET A 94 0.66 -1.06 9.95
CA MET A 94 1.56 -1.05 8.79
C MET A 94 3.00 -0.87 9.21
N ILE A 95 3.91 -1.49 8.46
CA ILE A 95 5.34 -1.18 8.48
C ILE A 95 5.60 -0.30 7.28
N GLU A 96 6.01 0.94 7.53
CA GLU A 96 6.09 1.98 6.51
C GLU A 96 7.51 2.58 6.51
N PRO A 97 8.46 2.02 5.73
CA PRO A 97 9.79 2.60 5.59
C PRO A 97 9.76 3.86 4.71
N GLU A 98 10.48 4.88 5.15
CA GLU A 98 10.72 6.10 4.39
C GLU A 98 12.24 6.33 4.29
N VAL A 99 12.75 6.44 3.07
CA VAL A 99 14.20 6.54 2.83
C VAL A 99 14.49 7.76 1.97
N ALA A 100 15.23 8.70 2.55
CA ALA A 100 15.66 9.90 1.82
C ALA A 100 16.66 9.52 0.70
N PHE A 101 16.53 10.19 -0.44
CA PHE A 101 17.40 10.09 -1.61
C PHE A 101 17.29 8.80 -2.43
N ASN A 102 16.44 7.85 -2.05
CA ASN A 102 16.17 6.66 -2.85
C ASN A 102 15.28 7.01 -4.05
N ASP A 103 15.58 6.40 -5.19
CA ASP A 103 14.70 6.40 -6.36
C ASP A 103 13.73 5.19 -6.34
N ILE A 104 12.93 5.06 -7.39
CA ILE A 104 11.97 3.96 -7.50
C ILE A 104 12.66 2.60 -7.57
N THR A 105 13.86 2.50 -8.16
CA THR A 105 14.62 1.26 -8.27
C THR A 105 15.11 0.80 -6.91
N ASP A 106 15.69 1.71 -6.14
CA ASP A 106 16.11 1.45 -4.76
C ASP A 106 14.93 0.99 -3.89
N ASN A 107 13.76 1.61 -4.10
CA ASN A 107 12.54 1.25 -3.35
C ASN A 107 12.02 -0.15 -3.72
N MET A 108 12.06 -0.51 -5.00
CA MET A 108 11.74 -1.87 -5.44
C MET A 108 12.67 -2.92 -4.82
N ASP A 109 13.97 -2.63 -4.79
CA ASP A 109 14.96 -3.53 -4.21
C ASP A 109 14.73 -3.71 -2.72
N LEU A 110 14.46 -2.62 -2.00
CA LEU A 110 14.10 -2.66 -0.58
C LEU A 110 12.85 -3.50 -0.33
N ALA A 111 11.79 -3.32 -1.13
CA ALA A 111 10.55 -4.09 -0.99
C ALA A 111 10.79 -5.59 -1.18
N GLU A 112 11.54 -5.97 -2.20
CA GLU A 112 11.89 -7.37 -2.47
C GLU A 112 12.73 -7.98 -1.34
N GLU A 113 13.81 -7.30 -0.92
CA GLU A 113 14.67 -7.75 0.17
C GLU A 113 13.90 -7.89 1.48
N PHE A 114 13.01 -6.96 1.78
CA PHE A 114 12.19 -6.98 2.99
C PHE A 114 11.26 -8.19 3.02
N ILE A 115 10.52 -8.46 1.94
CA ILE A 115 9.63 -9.62 1.86
C ILE A 115 10.44 -10.92 1.95
N LYS A 116 11.52 -11.04 1.19
CA LYS A 116 12.40 -12.23 1.22
C LYS A 116 12.97 -12.45 2.63
N TYR A 117 13.40 -11.39 3.30
CA TYR A 117 13.90 -11.49 4.67
C TYR A 117 12.83 -12.01 5.64
N CYS A 118 11.64 -11.43 5.62
CA CYS A 118 10.53 -11.84 6.50
C CYS A 118 10.11 -13.29 6.26
N VAL A 119 9.96 -13.69 5.00
CA VAL A 119 9.61 -15.06 4.62
C VAL A 119 10.68 -16.05 5.07
N LYS A 120 11.95 -15.74 4.80
CA LYS A 120 13.07 -16.58 5.23
C LYS A 120 13.13 -16.71 6.75
N TRP A 121 12.98 -15.58 7.44
CA TRP A 121 13.00 -15.58 8.91
C TRP A 121 11.88 -16.45 9.50
N ALA A 122 10.67 -16.37 8.96
CA ALA A 122 9.54 -17.18 9.39
C ALA A 122 9.79 -18.69 9.15
N LEU A 123 10.29 -19.05 7.98
CA LEU A 123 10.63 -20.46 7.68
C LEU A 123 11.73 -21.01 8.58
N ASP A 124 12.73 -20.19 8.92
CA ASP A 124 13.88 -20.63 9.73
C ASP A 124 13.59 -20.64 11.24
N ASN A 125 12.76 -19.71 11.74
CA ASN A 125 12.58 -19.49 13.16
C ASN A 125 11.18 -19.86 13.69
N CYS A 126 10.18 -20.02 12.81
CA CYS A 126 8.81 -20.40 13.16
C CYS A 126 8.37 -21.68 12.42
N ALA A 127 9.30 -22.62 12.20
CA ALA A 127 9.06 -23.78 11.35
C ALA A 127 7.87 -24.64 11.82
N ASP A 128 7.69 -24.82 13.12
CA ASP A 128 6.60 -25.61 13.69
C ASP A 128 5.25 -24.92 13.47
N ASP A 129 5.17 -23.59 13.65
CA ASP A 129 3.97 -22.81 13.42
C ASP A 129 3.61 -22.79 11.92
N VAL A 130 4.59 -22.55 11.06
CA VAL A 130 4.41 -22.57 9.60
C VAL A 130 3.94 -23.96 9.14
N LYS A 131 4.53 -25.03 9.70
CA LYS A 131 4.10 -26.39 9.41
C LYS A 131 2.67 -26.65 9.85
N PHE A 132 2.29 -26.20 11.05
CA PHE A 132 0.94 -26.33 11.56
C PHE A 132 -0.08 -25.61 10.65
N LEU A 133 0.22 -24.37 10.24
CA LEU A 133 -0.62 -23.62 9.32
C LEU A 133 -0.73 -24.29 7.95
N ASN A 134 0.39 -24.80 7.42
CA ASN A 134 0.40 -25.55 6.18
C ASN A 134 -0.49 -26.80 6.24
N ASP A 135 -0.38 -27.58 7.30
CA ASP A 135 -1.08 -28.87 7.41
C ASP A 135 -2.57 -28.69 7.71
N MET A 136 -2.94 -27.67 8.46
CA MET A 136 -4.30 -27.47 8.96
C MET A 136 -5.16 -26.52 8.16
N PHE A 137 -4.54 -25.51 7.50
CA PHE A 137 -5.28 -24.42 6.86
C PHE A 137 -4.98 -24.26 5.37
N ASP A 138 -3.71 -24.36 4.97
CA ASP A 138 -3.29 -24.12 3.58
C ASP A 138 -2.14 -25.04 3.17
N LYS A 139 -2.46 -26.19 2.61
CA LYS A 139 -1.48 -27.24 2.23
C LYS A 139 -0.42 -26.80 1.21
N GLY A 140 -0.58 -25.64 0.57
CA GLY A 140 0.38 -25.04 -0.36
C GLY A 140 1.25 -23.93 0.23
N LEU A 141 1.08 -23.61 1.53
CA LEU A 141 1.73 -22.47 2.16
C LEU A 141 3.25 -22.52 2.07
N ILE A 142 3.88 -23.63 2.48
CA ILE A 142 5.34 -23.76 2.50
C ILE A 142 5.91 -23.67 1.09
N GLU A 143 5.30 -24.35 0.12
CA GLU A 143 5.74 -24.32 -1.28
C GLU A 143 5.67 -22.90 -1.86
N ARG A 144 4.59 -22.19 -1.57
CA ARG A 144 4.41 -20.79 -1.99
C ARG A 144 5.44 -19.84 -1.36
N LEU A 145 5.71 -19.98 -0.05
CA LEU A 145 6.74 -19.20 0.64
C LEU A 145 8.14 -19.50 0.09
N GLN A 146 8.46 -20.75 -0.16
CA GLN A 146 9.73 -21.13 -0.80
C GLN A 146 9.82 -20.58 -2.22
N GLY A 147 8.72 -20.54 -2.97
CA GLY A 147 8.65 -19.93 -4.30
C GLY A 147 8.99 -18.45 -4.30
N VAL A 148 8.56 -17.70 -3.25
CA VAL A 148 8.91 -16.28 -3.09
C VAL A 148 10.43 -16.07 -2.93
N LEU A 149 11.14 -17.01 -2.30
CA LEU A 149 12.58 -16.92 -2.05
C LEU A 149 13.43 -17.32 -3.25
N LYS A 150 12.87 -18.09 -4.20
CA LYS A 150 13.64 -18.78 -5.23
C LYS A 150 14.21 -17.85 -6.29
N ASP A 151 13.38 -16.94 -6.80
CA ASP A 151 13.70 -16.11 -7.94
C ASP A 151 13.56 -14.62 -7.59
N ASP A 152 14.18 -13.75 -8.40
CA ASP A 152 13.98 -12.31 -8.28
C ASP A 152 12.54 -11.94 -8.67
N PHE A 153 12.00 -10.91 -8.05
CA PHE A 153 10.67 -10.41 -8.38
C PHE A 153 10.67 -9.79 -9.78
N VAL A 154 9.62 -10.02 -10.54
CA VAL A 154 9.48 -9.41 -11.87
C VAL A 154 9.28 -7.90 -11.70
N ARG A 155 10.05 -7.10 -12.41
CA ARG A 155 9.84 -5.65 -12.55
C ARG A 155 9.01 -5.42 -13.80
N LEU A 156 7.77 -5.01 -13.66
CA LEU A 156 6.80 -4.91 -14.76
C LEU A 156 6.19 -3.51 -14.82
N PRO A 157 6.43 -2.73 -15.88
CA PRO A 157 5.68 -1.51 -16.10
C PRO A 157 4.18 -1.78 -16.27
N TYR A 158 3.33 -0.94 -15.69
CA TYR A 158 1.87 -1.04 -15.77
C TYR A 158 1.38 -1.19 -17.23
N THR A 159 1.95 -0.42 -18.16
CA THR A 159 1.59 -0.49 -19.58
C THR A 159 1.81 -1.88 -20.17
N ASP A 160 2.87 -2.57 -19.76
CA ASP A 160 3.15 -3.93 -20.24
C ASP A 160 2.26 -4.96 -19.51
N GLY A 161 1.94 -4.71 -18.24
CA GLY A 161 0.94 -5.48 -17.50
C GLY A 161 -0.43 -5.44 -18.17
N ILE A 162 -0.89 -4.27 -18.59
CA ILE A 162 -2.15 -4.12 -19.34
C ILE A 162 -2.12 -4.89 -20.66
N LYS A 163 -1.02 -4.84 -21.45
CA LYS A 163 -0.89 -5.61 -22.68
C LYS A 163 -1.02 -7.14 -22.45
N ILE A 164 -0.39 -7.64 -21.38
CA ILE A 164 -0.50 -9.04 -21.00
C ILE A 164 -1.96 -9.42 -20.70
N LEU A 165 -2.68 -8.58 -19.95
CA LEU A 165 -4.09 -8.79 -19.63
C LEU A 165 -4.99 -8.71 -20.87
N GLU A 166 -4.76 -7.73 -21.76
CA GLU A 166 -5.48 -7.61 -23.05
C GLU A 166 -5.24 -8.83 -23.95
N GLU A 167 -4.01 -9.33 -24.00
CA GLU A 167 -3.71 -10.57 -24.74
C GLU A 167 -4.41 -11.79 -24.14
N ALA A 168 -4.52 -11.87 -22.81
CA ALA A 168 -5.27 -12.94 -22.15
C ALA A 168 -6.76 -12.88 -22.54
N VAL A 169 -7.36 -11.69 -22.52
CA VAL A 169 -8.75 -11.48 -23.00
C VAL A 169 -8.90 -11.92 -24.46
N ALA A 170 -7.98 -11.54 -25.33
CA ALA A 170 -8.00 -11.92 -26.75
C ALA A 170 -7.87 -13.43 -26.95
N LYS A 171 -7.21 -14.15 -26.03
CA LYS A 171 -7.10 -15.62 -26.01
C LYS A 171 -8.30 -16.31 -25.35
N GLY A 172 -9.30 -15.54 -24.89
CA GLY A 172 -10.55 -16.06 -24.34
C GLY A 172 -10.63 -16.11 -22.81
N HIS A 173 -9.63 -15.57 -22.09
CA HIS A 173 -9.74 -15.39 -20.65
C HIS A 173 -10.83 -14.35 -20.33
N LYS A 174 -11.63 -14.63 -19.31
CA LYS A 174 -12.73 -13.74 -18.92
C LYS A 174 -12.46 -13.15 -17.54
N PHE A 175 -12.27 -11.86 -17.51
CA PHE A 175 -12.26 -11.08 -16.27
C PHE A 175 -13.67 -10.55 -15.97
N GLU A 176 -13.99 -10.36 -14.71
CA GLU A 176 -15.24 -9.73 -14.25
C GLU A 176 -15.20 -8.22 -14.52
N PHE A 177 -14.03 -7.60 -14.34
CA PHE A 177 -13.80 -6.17 -14.58
C PHE A 177 -13.10 -5.92 -15.90
N PRO A 178 -13.36 -4.77 -16.56
CA PRO A 178 -12.78 -4.48 -17.87
C PRO A 178 -11.27 -4.22 -17.79
N VAL A 179 -10.56 -4.59 -18.84
CA VAL A 179 -9.12 -4.33 -19.00
C VAL A 179 -8.92 -3.25 -20.07
N TYR A 180 -8.31 -2.15 -19.70
CA TYR A 180 -7.88 -1.08 -20.60
C TYR A 180 -6.82 -0.21 -19.92
N TRP A 181 -6.01 0.50 -20.69
CA TRP A 181 -5.00 1.40 -20.13
C TRP A 181 -5.65 2.55 -19.36
N GLY A 182 -5.20 2.79 -18.13
CA GLY A 182 -5.76 3.80 -17.22
C GLY A 182 -6.78 3.24 -16.22
N VAL A 183 -7.12 1.94 -16.30
CA VAL A 183 -7.97 1.32 -15.28
C VAL A 183 -7.18 1.07 -13.99
N ASP A 184 -7.82 1.31 -12.86
CA ASP A 184 -7.31 0.80 -11.58
C ASP A 184 -7.50 -0.72 -11.55
N LEU A 185 -6.40 -1.47 -11.34
CA LEU A 185 -6.42 -2.93 -11.46
C LEU A 185 -7.25 -3.55 -10.33
N ALA A 186 -8.18 -4.41 -10.72
CA ALA A 186 -8.89 -5.25 -9.77
C ALA A 186 -7.99 -6.42 -9.29
N SER A 187 -8.29 -6.96 -8.11
CA SER A 187 -7.53 -8.09 -7.53
C SER A 187 -7.44 -9.30 -8.47
N GLU A 188 -8.40 -9.52 -9.34
CA GLU A 188 -8.34 -10.61 -10.34
C GLU A 188 -7.27 -10.38 -11.40
N HIS A 189 -7.04 -9.11 -11.81
CA HIS A 189 -6.01 -8.73 -12.76
C HIS A 189 -4.60 -8.95 -12.15
N GLU A 190 -4.41 -8.51 -10.91
CA GLU A 190 -3.18 -8.71 -10.16
C GLU A 190 -2.87 -10.18 -9.97
N ARG A 191 -3.86 -10.98 -9.54
CA ARG A 191 -3.70 -12.42 -9.35
C ARG A 191 -3.38 -13.14 -10.66
N PHE A 192 -4.00 -12.76 -11.77
CA PHE A 192 -3.66 -13.32 -13.06
C PHE A 192 -2.18 -13.11 -13.39
N LEU A 193 -1.64 -11.91 -13.18
CA LEU A 193 -0.23 -11.62 -13.44
C LEU A 193 0.71 -12.49 -12.60
N VAL A 194 0.45 -12.60 -11.29
CA VAL A 194 1.36 -13.30 -10.37
C VAL A 194 1.15 -14.81 -10.30
N GLU A 195 -0.06 -15.32 -10.50
CA GLU A 195 -0.40 -16.73 -10.32
C GLU A 195 -0.45 -17.52 -11.63
N GLU A 196 -0.91 -16.89 -12.72
CA GLU A 196 -1.10 -17.57 -13.99
C GLU A 196 0.01 -17.25 -15.00
N HIS A 197 0.35 -15.96 -15.15
CA HIS A 197 1.30 -15.52 -16.17
C HIS A 197 2.75 -15.72 -15.71
N PHE A 198 3.20 -15.03 -14.66
CA PHE A 198 4.60 -15.10 -14.20
C PHE A 198 4.87 -16.21 -13.20
N LYS A 199 3.88 -16.64 -12.44
CA LYS A 199 3.95 -17.65 -11.37
C LYS A 199 5.01 -17.35 -10.32
N ARG A 200 5.19 -16.08 -10.02
CA ARG A 200 6.12 -15.53 -9.03
C ARG A 200 5.74 -14.08 -8.68
N PRO A 201 6.30 -13.50 -7.60
CA PRO A 201 6.02 -12.11 -7.25
C PRO A 201 6.36 -11.13 -8.38
N VAL A 202 5.55 -10.08 -8.49
CA VAL A 202 5.67 -9.02 -9.49
C VAL A 202 5.65 -7.67 -8.78
N ILE A 203 6.58 -6.78 -9.12
CA ILE A 203 6.48 -5.38 -8.76
C ILE A 203 6.02 -4.63 -10.00
N LEU A 204 4.79 -4.14 -9.94
CA LEU A 204 4.16 -3.38 -11.01
C LEU A 204 4.49 -1.90 -10.81
N THR A 205 4.96 -1.20 -11.86
CA THR A 205 5.45 0.19 -11.77
C THR A 205 4.84 1.08 -12.82
N ASP A 206 5.13 2.37 -12.74
CA ASP A 206 4.82 3.37 -13.78
C ASP A 206 3.33 3.43 -14.10
N TYR A 207 2.54 3.61 -13.05
CA TYR A 207 1.09 3.72 -13.15
C TYR A 207 0.65 5.03 -13.78
N PRO A 208 -0.53 5.07 -14.44
CA PRO A 208 -1.14 6.32 -14.88
C PRO A 208 -1.31 7.30 -13.70
N LYS A 209 -0.92 8.55 -13.91
CA LYS A 209 -0.98 9.59 -12.85
C LYS A 209 -2.39 9.87 -12.35
N GLU A 210 -3.40 9.61 -13.15
CA GLU A 210 -4.80 9.87 -12.84
C GLU A 210 -5.38 8.93 -11.78
N ILE A 211 -4.74 7.77 -11.56
CA ILE A 211 -5.20 6.76 -10.60
C ILE A 211 -4.28 6.61 -9.38
N LYS A 212 -3.28 7.48 -9.24
CA LYS A 212 -2.33 7.47 -8.11
C LYS A 212 -2.30 8.84 -7.41
N ALA A 213 -1.73 8.88 -6.21
CA ALA A 213 -1.71 10.07 -5.38
C ALA A 213 -0.80 11.18 -5.95
N PHE A 214 -1.15 12.43 -5.66
CA PHE A 214 -0.53 13.63 -6.23
C PHE A 214 0.95 13.82 -5.90
N TYR A 215 1.42 13.25 -4.81
CA TYR A 215 2.79 13.39 -4.31
C TYR A 215 3.81 12.46 -5.00
N MET A 216 3.34 11.56 -5.85
CA MET A 216 4.21 10.62 -6.56
C MET A 216 4.92 11.31 -7.72
N LYS A 217 6.22 11.05 -7.87
CA LYS A 217 7.06 11.66 -8.90
C LYS A 217 6.53 11.39 -10.30
N LEU A 218 6.31 12.46 -11.06
CA LEU A 218 5.91 12.36 -12.47
C LEU A 218 7.10 11.86 -13.31
N ASN A 219 6.86 10.84 -14.14
CA ASN A 219 7.86 10.32 -15.06
C ASN A 219 8.05 11.28 -16.26
N GLU A 220 9.14 11.13 -16.99
CA GLU A 220 9.50 11.97 -18.15
C GLU A 220 8.44 11.96 -19.26
N ASP A 221 7.62 10.91 -19.35
CA ASP A 221 6.53 10.80 -20.32
C ASP A 221 5.34 11.76 -20.04
N GLY A 222 5.30 12.37 -18.87
CA GLY A 222 4.25 13.26 -18.40
C GLY A 222 2.88 12.59 -18.18
N LYS A 223 2.80 11.26 -18.25
CA LYS A 223 1.56 10.48 -18.17
C LYS A 223 1.55 9.50 -17.02
N THR A 224 2.72 8.98 -16.67
CA THR A 224 2.88 7.99 -15.59
C THR A 224 3.64 8.57 -14.42
N VAL A 225 3.51 7.91 -13.27
CA VAL A 225 4.21 8.27 -12.03
C VAL A 225 5.07 7.10 -11.55
N ALA A 226 6.16 7.41 -10.85
CA ALA A 226 7.08 6.45 -10.24
C ALA A 226 6.45 5.81 -8.99
N ALA A 227 5.32 5.14 -9.20
CA ALA A 227 4.63 4.31 -8.23
C ALA A 227 5.06 2.85 -8.38
N MET A 228 4.90 2.07 -7.33
CA MET A 228 5.06 0.62 -7.37
C MET A 228 4.04 -0.07 -6.47
N ASP A 229 3.53 -1.21 -6.91
CA ASP A 229 2.76 -2.14 -6.09
C ASP A 229 3.43 -3.52 -6.17
N CYS A 230 3.82 -4.07 -5.01
CA CYS A 230 4.41 -5.40 -4.92
C CYS A 230 3.30 -6.44 -4.75
N LEU A 231 3.16 -7.28 -5.75
CA LEU A 231 2.12 -8.30 -5.86
C LEU A 231 2.72 -9.68 -5.56
N VAL A 232 2.06 -10.44 -4.68
CA VAL A 232 2.51 -11.80 -4.34
C VAL A 232 1.41 -12.84 -4.56
N PRO A 233 1.76 -14.09 -4.95
CA PRO A 233 0.76 -15.14 -5.15
C PRO A 233 -0.07 -15.43 -3.91
N GLY A 234 -1.38 -15.61 -4.09
CA GLY A 234 -2.34 -15.91 -3.03
C GLY A 234 -2.85 -14.70 -2.25
N ILE A 235 -2.20 -13.52 -2.40
CA ILE A 235 -2.58 -12.30 -1.68
C ILE A 235 -2.94 -11.17 -2.66
N GLY A 236 -2.15 -10.93 -3.72
CA GLY A 236 -2.17 -9.72 -4.53
C GLY A 236 -1.24 -8.67 -3.96
N GLU A 237 -1.63 -7.41 -3.94
CA GLU A 237 -0.83 -6.32 -3.38
C GLU A 237 -0.53 -6.53 -1.89
N ILE A 238 0.75 -6.45 -1.52
CA ILE A 238 1.24 -6.53 -0.14
C ILE A 238 2.04 -5.28 0.26
N ILE A 239 2.63 -4.58 -0.70
CA ILE A 239 3.32 -3.30 -0.50
C ILE A 239 2.91 -2.36 -1.62
N GLY A 240 2.46 -1.17 -1.25
CA GLY A 240 2.35 -0.01 -2.14
C GLY A 240 3.44 1.00 -1.82
N GLY A 241 4.01 1.65 -2.81
CA GLY A 241 5.04 2.65 -2.60
C GLY A 241 5.27 3.56 -3.81
N SER A 242 6.13 4.55 -3.65
CA SER A 242 6.51 5.43 -4.75
C SER A 242 7.81 6.18 -4.46
N GLN A 243 8.44 6.69 -5.50
CA GLN A 243 9.34 7.83 -5.37
C GLN A 243 8.49 9.09 -5.23
N ARG A 244 8.87 9.99 -4.32
CA ARG A 244 8.17 11.26 -4.11
C ARG A 244 8.62 12.31 -5.13
N GLU A 245 7.73 13.25 -5.45
CA GLU A 245 8.06 14.41 -6.27
C GLU A 245 9.06 15.29 -5.52
N ASP A 246 10.09 15.77 -6.22
CA ASP A 246 11.22 16.52 -5.66
C ASP A 246 11.35 17.94 -6.25
N ASN A 247 10.35 18.45 -6.99
CA ASN A 247 10.32 19.80 -7.60
C ASN A 247 9.46 20.79 -6.81
#